data_ab284fe4533e2cbcf988c88d158e1997
#
_entry.id   ab284fe4533e2cbcf988c88d158e1997
#
_cell.length_a   1.000
_cell.length_b   1.000
_cell.length_c   1.000
_cell.angle_alpha   90.00
_cell.angle_beta   90.00
_cell.angle_gamma   90.00
#
_symmetry.space_group_name_H-M   'P 1'
#
loop_
_entity.id
_entity.type
_entity.pdbx_description
1 polymer ?
#
loop_
_entity_poly.entity_id
_entity_poly.type
_entity_poly.pdbx_seq_one_letter_code
_entity_poly.pdbx_strand_id
1 'polypeptide(L)'
;MSNNETRTISQNWAPRFFTIWTGQAFSLFGSALVQFALVWWLTKETGSATVLATATLVALLPQIVFGPFIGALVDRWNRRVIMIVADGSIALATAFLFYLFATDQIQIWHIYAVMFIRSLGTAFHSPAMTASTSLMVPDKYLAQLSGANQLLQGLVGIAAPPLGALLIEAFSTQNVLLIDIATAALAILPLLFIPVPQPARDMVEKPSTYWEDLREGFHYVVRWRGLLGVTILAMILNFMITPSSALLPLVITKVFNGGATQLGWSEALFGVGMIAGGILLSVWGGFKRRIVTSFSGIIGIGAGCVMIGFVPADKFYLLLAANFIIGFTQVFANGPLMAILQSTVAPDKQGRVFSLLGAGATAMMPLSLLVSGPIADQFGIRFWFVFGGVVCILMTVIGFFIPAIMNVENNHEAALTPVTE
;
A
#
# COMPACT_ATOMS: atom_id res chain seq x y z
N MET A 1 -18.22 37.38 -6.10
CA MET A 1 -18.95 37.21 -4.82
C MET A 1 -19.21 35.74 -4.68
N SER A 2 -18.36 35.02 -3.98
CA SER A 2 -18.50 33.58 -3.77
C SER A 2 -19.57 33.34 -2.72
N ASN A 3 -20.67 32.70 -3.11
CA ASN A 3 -21.64 32.15 -2.17
C ASN A 3 -20.97 31.10 -1.31
N ASN A 4 -20.45 31.48 -0.17
CA ASN A 4 -20.12 30.58 0.92
C ASN A 4 -21.46 30.07 1.49
N GLU A 5 -22.10 29.10 0.83
CA GLU A 5 -23.10 28.28 1.50
C GLU A 5 -22.38 27.51 2.60
N THR A 6 -22.53 28.02 3.82
CA THR A 6 -22.05 27.36 5.04
C THR A 6 -22.66 25.95 5.06
N ARG A 7 -21.83 24.94 4.76
CA ARG A 7 -22.19 23.52 4.91
C ARG A 7 -22.73 23.35 6.34
N THR A 8 -24.02 23.12 6.49
CA THR A 8 -24.65 22.85 7.79
C THR A 8 -24.28 21.45 8.25
N ILE A 9 -23.09 21.32 8.81
CA ILE A 9 -22.67 20.05 9.46
C ILE A 9 -23.53 19.92 10.72
N SER A 10 -24.16 18.75 10.89
CA SER A 10 -25.00 18.46 12.06
C SER A 10 -24.23 18.74 13.35
N GLN A 11 -24.86 19.39 14.33
CA GLN A 11 -24.25 19.61 15.66
C GLN A 11 -23.76 18.33 16.31
N ASN A 12 -24.34 17.17 15.99
CA ASN A 12 -23.98 15.84 16.47
C ASN A 12 -23.12 15.05 15.47
N TRP A 13 -22.22 15.71 14.74
CA TRP A 13 -21.37 15.04 13.75
C TRP A 13 -20.40 14.04 14.39
N ALA A 14 -19.79 14.39 15.53
CA ALA A 14 -18.73 13.60 16.15
C ALA A 14 -19.20 12.19 16.59
N PRO A 15 -20.28 12.01 17.35
CA PRO A 15 -20.77 10.68 17.70
C PRO A 15 -21.08 9.83 16.45
N ARG A 16 -21.73 10.41 15.44
CA ARG A 16 -22.10 9.71 14.20
C ARG A 16 -20.87 9.27 13.42
N PHE A 17 -19.92 10.19 13.26
CA PHE A 17 -18.68 9.90 12.53
C PHE A 17 -17.84 8.86 13.27
N PHE A 18 -17.57 9.04 14.56
CA PHE A 18 -16.71 8.13 15.32
C PHE A 18 -17.34 6.74 15.50
N THR A 19 -18.66 6.61 15.53
CA THR A 19 -19.32 5.29 15.54
C THR A 19 -19.04 4.54 14.24
N ILE A 20 -19.17 5.19 13.07
CA ILE A 20 -18.80 4.58 11.79
C ILE A 20 -17.30 4.31 11.76
N TRP A 21 -16.47 5.29 12.07
CA TRP A 21 -15.02 5.20 12.01
C TRP A 21 -14.46 4.07 12.88
N THR A 22 -14.96 3.90 14.10
CA THR A 22 -14.53 2.83 14.99
C THR A 22 -14.93 1.45 14.44
N GLY A 23 -16.15 1.29 13.92
CA GLY A 23 -16.57 0.08 13.25
C GLY A 23 -15.65 -0.27 12.07
N GLN A 24 -15.33 0.73 11.24
CA GLN A 24 -14.41 0.56 10.11
C GLN A 24 -12.97 0.24 10.55
N ALA A 25 -12.51 0.81 11.67
CA ALA A 25 -11.20 0.48 12.23
C ALA A 25 -11.10 -1.00 12.65
N PHE A 26 -12.15 -1.53 13.29
CA PHE A 26 -12.21 -2.96 13.61
C PHE A 26 -12.26 -3.84 12.36
N SER A 27 -13.03 -3.47 11.34
CA SER A 27 -13.08 -4.20 10.07
C SER A 27 -11.73 -4.21 9.35
N LEU A 28 -11.03 -3.07 9.32
CA LEU A 28 -9.68 -2.98 8.77
C LEU A 28 -8.72 -3.93 9.47
N PHE A 29 -8.79 -3.99 10.81
CA PHE A 29 -7.95 -4.88 11.61
C PHE A 29 -8.29 -6.36 11.35
N GLY A 30 -9.57 -6.74 11.34
CA GLY A 30 -10.03 -8.09 11.02
C GLY A 30 -9.58 -8.53 9.63
N SER A 31 -9.72 -7.64 8.65
CA SER A 31 -9.26 -7.88 7.28
C SER A 31 -7.75 -8.09 7.16
N ALA A 32 -6.95 -7.36 7.94
CA ALA A 32 -5.50 -7.56 7.99
C ALA A 32 -5.13 -8.92 8.62
N LEU A 33 -5.83 -9.36 9.66
CA LEU A 33 -5.65 -10.69 10.25
C LEU A 33 -5.94 -11.81 9.24
N VAL A 34 -7.04 -11.70 8.51
CA VAL A 34 -7.40 -12.69 7.47
C VAL A 34 -6.39 -12.68 6.32
N GLN A 35 -5.95 -11.50 5.88
CA GLN A 35 -4.91 -11.42 4.84
C GLN A 35 -3.64 -12.16 5.26
N PHE A 36 -3.17 -11.96 6.50
CA PHE A 36 -2.04 -12.70 7.05
C PHE A 36 -2.31 -14.21 7.10
N ALA A 37 -3.49 -14.62 7.56
CA ALA A 37 -3.86 -16.03 7.67
C ALA A 37 -3.90 -16.75 6.31
N LEU A 38 -4.44 -16.09 5.28
CA LEU A 38 -4.52 -16.67 3.93
C LEU A 38 -3.14 -16.79 3.27
N VAL A 39 -2.29 -15.78 3.43
CA VAL A 39 -0.89 -15.83 2.93
C VAL A 39 -0.12 -16.92 3.64
N TRP A 40 -0.28 -17.04 4.96
CA TRP A 40 0.36 -18.10 5.74
C TRP A 40 -0.12 -19.49 5.33
N TRP A 41 -1.43 -19.68 5.15
CA TRP A 41 -2.00 -20.96 4.71
C TRP A 41 -1.45 -21.37 3.33
N LEU A 42 -1.45 -20.45 2.36
CA LEU A 42 -0.87 -20.70 1.03
C LEU A 42 0.61 -21.07 1.11
N THR A 43 1.36 -20.39 1.99
CA THR A 43 2.78 -20.67 2.22
C THR A 43 3.00 -22.10 2.72
N LYS A 44 2.23 -22.50 3.74
CA LYS A 44 2.36 -23.80 4.38
C LYS A 44 1.89 -24.94 3.48
N GLU A 45 0.79 -24.73 2.77
CA GLU A 45 0.18 -25.75 1.92
C GLU A 45 0.98 -26.02 0.64
N THR A 46 1.49 -24.96 0.01
CA THR A 46 2.08 -25.09 -1.33
C THR A 46 3.60 -25.02 -1.33
N GLY A 47 4.18 -24.23 -0.46
CA GLY A 47 5.61 -23.93 -0.49
C GLY A 47 6.11 -23.34 -1.82
N SER A 48 5.22 -22.85 -2.69
CA SER A 48 5.54 -22.35 -4.04
C SER A 48 5.64 -20.82 -4.05
N ALA A 49 6.74 -20.31 -4.59
CA ALA A 49 6.92 -18.89 -4.80
C ALA A 49 5.95 -18.34 -5.85
N THR A 50 5.65 -19.12 -6.88
CA THR A 50 4.67 -18.76 -7.92
C THR A 50 3.27 -18.59 -7.33
N VAL A 51 2.86 -19.46 -6.41
CA VAL A 51 1.55 -19.37 -5.74
C VAL A 51 1.45 -18.08 -4.92
N LEU A 52 2.46 -17.75 -4.13
CA LEU A 52 2.46 -16.53 -3.31
C LEU A 52 2.55 -15.25 -4.15
N ALA A 53 3.38 -15.26 -5.18
CA ALA A 53 3.45 -14.14 -6.12
C ALA A 53 2.10 -13.93 -6.83
N THR A 54 1.43 -15.01 -7.25
CA THR A 54 0.09 -14.95 -7.85
C THR A 54 -0.96 -14.46 -6.86
N ALA A 55 -0.92 -14.90 -5.60
CA ALA A 55 -1.83 -14.42 -4.56
C ALA A 55 -1.70 -12.91 -4.34
N THR A 56 -0.46 -12.43 -4.24
CA THR A 56 -0.15 -10.99 -4.10
C THR A 56 -0.59 -10.21 -5.34
N LEU A 57 -0.33 -10.75 -6.54
CA LEU A 57 -0.78 -10.16 -7.80
C LEU A 57 -2.30 -10.00 -7.83
N VAL A 58 -3.04 -11.07 -7.51
CA VAL A 58 -4.51 -11.07 -7.50
C VAL A 58 -5.06 -10.07 -6.49
N ALA A 59 -4.40 -9.92 -5.33
CA ALA A 59 -4.78 -8.94 -4.32
C ALA A 59 -4.52 -7.48 -4.74
N LEU A 60 -3.57 -7.23 -5.65
CA LEU A 60 -3.25 -5.88 -6.14
C LEU A 60 -4.03 -5.50 -7.40
N LEU A 61 -4.36 -6.50 -8.24
CA LEU A 61 -4.91 -6.29 -9.58
C LEU A 61 -6.18 -5.42 -9.60
N PRO A 62 -7.20 -5.64 -8.73
CA PRO A 62 -8.41 -4.82 -8.74
C PRO A 62 -8.14 -3.34 -8.50
N GLN A 63 -7.26 -3.00 -7.58
CA GLN A 63 -6.93 -1.60 -7.29
C GLN A 63 -6.21 -0.92 -8.46
N ILE A 64 -5.34 -1.66 -9.14
CA ILE A 64 -4.56 -1.14 -10.27
C ILE A 64 -5.44 -0.94 -11.50
N VAL A 65 -6.24 -1.97 -11.85
CA VAL A 65 -7.05 -1.97 -13.08
C VAL A 65 -8.28 -1.09 -12.94
N PHE A 66 -8.99 -1.18 -11.83
CA PHE A 66 -10.27 -0.49 -11.64
C PHE A 66 -10.13 0.83 -10.88
N GLY A 67 -9.02 1.08 -10.16
CA GLY A 67 -8.80 2.29 -9.37
C GLY A 67 -9.14 3.60 -10.11
N PRO A 68 -8.66 3.83 -11.34
CA PRO A 68 -8.97 5.03 -12.09
C PRO A 68 -10.47 5.23 -12.38
N PHE A 69 -11.22 4.13 -12.53
CA PHE A 69 -12.66 4.18 -12.84
C PHE A 69 -13.51 4.28 -11.56
N ILE A 70 -13.03 3.68 -10.46
CA ILE A 70 -13.76 3.63 -9.19
C ILE A 70 -14.01 5.02 -8.63
N GLY A 71 -13.05 5.95 -8.72
CA GLY A 71 -13.23 7.31 -8.25
C GLY A 71 -14.45 7.98 -8.88
N ALA A 72 -14.57 7.91 -10.21
CA ALA A 72 -15.70 8.47 -10.95
C ALA A 72 -17.05 7.80 -10.61
N LEU A 73 -17.04 6.49 -10.29
CA LEU A 73 -18.24 5.76 -9.87
C LEU A 73 -18.65 6.16 -8.44
N VAL A 74 -17.70 6.30 -7.52
CA VAL A 74 -17.93 6.71 -6.13
C VAL A 74 -18.52 8.13 -6.05
N ASP A 75 -18.15 9.03 -6.97
CA ASP A 75 -18.72 10.37 -7.03
C ASP A 75 -20.17 10.38 -7.51
N ARG A 76 -20.57 9.38 -8.29
CA ARG A 76 -21.93 9.26 -8.86
C ARG A 76 -22.89 8.44 -8.00
N TRP A 77 -22.38 7.48 -7.26
CA TRP A 77 -23.18 6.53 -6.49
C TRP A 77 -23.33 6.96 -5.02
N ASN A 78 -24.30 6.38 -4.33
CA ASN A 78 -24.49 6.60 -2.91
C ASN A 78 -23.36 5.95 -2.12
N ARG A 79 -22.51 6.78 -1.51
CA ARG A 79 -21.30 6.35 -0.78
C ARG A 79 -21.60 5.39 0.36
N ARG A 80 -22.74 5.60 1.08
CA ARG A 80 -23.19 4.68 2.14
C ARG A 80 -23.47 3.29 1.59
N VAL A 81 -24.17 3.22 0.44
CA VAL A 81 -24.48 1.94 -0.22
C VAL A 81 -23.19 1.26 -0.70
N ILE A 82 -22.26 2.03 -1.26
CA ILE A 82 -20.94 1.50 -1.69
C ILE A 82 -20.23 0.84 -0.50
N MET A 83 -20.12 1.52 0.64
CA MET A 83 -19.46 0.97 1.84
C MET A 83 -20.16 -0.29 2.34
N ILE A 84 -21.50 -0.30 2.44
CA ILE A 84 -22.26 -1.48 2.87
C ILE A 84 -22.08 -2.66 1.91
N VAL A 85 -22.13 -2.43 0.60
CA VAL A 85 -21.96 -3.48 -0.40
C VAL A 85 -20.53 -4.00 -0.41
N ALA A 86 -19.54 -3.13 -0.28
CA ALA A 86 -18.13 -3.49 -0.21
C ALA A 86 -17.84 -4.35 1.02
N ASP A 87 -18.18 -3.89 2.22
CA ASP A 87 -17.98 -4.64 3.46
C ASP A 87 -18.80 -5.94 3.47
N GLY A 88 -20.04 -5.90 2.96
CA GLY A 88 -20.89 -7.07 2.82
C GLY A 88 -20.33 -8.12 1.86
N SER A 89 -19.78 -7.70 0.71
CA SER A 89 -19.15 -8.61 -0.26
C SER A 89 -17.88 -9.25 0.32
N ILE A 90 -17.08 -8.50 1.07
CA ILE A 90 -15.91 -9.01 1.78
C ILE A 90 -16.33 -10.05 2.83
N ALA A 91 -17.33 -9.73 3.66
CA ALA A 91 -17.82 -10.63 4.69
C ALA A 91 -18.41 -11.93 4.10
N LEU A 92 -19.19 -11.83 3.01
CA LEU A 92 -19.76 -13.00 2.32
C LEU A 92 -18.66 -13.87 1.70
N ALA A 93 -17.67 -13.26 1.07
CA ALA A 93 -16.52 -13.98 0.51
C ALA A 93 -15.72 -14.68 1.62
N THR A 94 -15.52 -14.04 2.77
CA THR A 94 -14.86 -14.64 3.94
C THR A 94 -15.71 -15.76 4.54
N ALA A 95 -17.04 -15.60 4.62
CA ALA A 95 -17.95 -16.65 5.07
C ALA A 95 -17.95 -17.86 4.13
N PHE A 96 -17.85 -17.64 2.83
CA PHE A 96 -17.67 -18.71 1.85
C PHE A 96 -16.37 -19.49 2.08
N LEU A 97 -15.25 -18.80 2.31
CA LEU A 97 -14.00 -19.49 2.68
C LEU A 97 -14.12 -20.25 3.98
N PHE A 98 -14.77 -19.69 5.00
CA PHE A 98 -15.01 -20.38 6.26
C PHE A 98 -15.76 -21.71 6.02
N TYR A 99 -16.81 -21.69 5.20
CA TYR A 99 -17.56 -22.89 4.83
C TYR A 99 -16.68 -23.93 4.13
N LEU A 100 -15.83 -23.52 3.18
CA LEU A 100 -14.93 -24.41 2.46
C LEU A 100 -13.85 -25.03 3.37
N PHE A 101 -13.33 -24.26 4.32
CA PHE A 101 -12.41 -24.78 5.34
C PHE A 101 -13.11 -25.77 6.28
N ALA A 102 -14.34 -25.48 6.71
CA ALA A 102 -15.12 -26.34 7.59
C ALA A 102 -15.53 -27.68 6.94
N THR A 103 -15.60 -27.73 5.61
CA THR A 103 -15.98 -28.93 4.83
C THR A 103 -14.79 -29.60 4.16
N ASP A 104 -13.55 -29.17 4.44
CA ASP A 104 -12.31 -29.64 3.81
C ASP A 104 -12.32 -29.61 2.26
N GLN A 105 -13.08 -28.64 1.69
CA GLN A 105 -13.21 -28.46 0.24
C GLN A 105 -12.37 -27.30 -0.29
N ILE A 106 -11.50 -26.74 0.53
CA ILE A 106 -10.66 -25.60 0.16
C ILE A 106 -9.66 -25.96 -0.93
N GLN A 107 -9.52 -25.09 -1.93
CA GLN A 107 -8.54 -25.16 -2.98
C GLN A 107 -7.88 -23.81 -3.18
N ILE A 108 -6.67 -23.79 -3.73
CA ILE A 108 -5.87 -22.57 -3.93
C ILE A 108 -6.64 -21.50 -4.72
N TRP A 109 -7.35 -21.88 -5.77
CA TRP A 109 -8.10 -20.93 -6.60
C TRP A 109 -9.26 -20.26 -5.86
N HIS A 110 -9.87 -20.93 -4.86
CA HIS A 110 -10.89 -20.31 -4.00
C HIS A 110 -10.30 -19.12 -3.23
N ILE A 111 -9.08 -19.28 -2.71
CA ILE A 111 -8.37 -18.20 -2.01
C ILE A 111 -8.09 -17.04 -2.95
N TYR A 112 -7.61 -17.31 -4.17
CA TYR A 112 -7.40 -16.28 -5.18
C TYR A 112 -8.69 -15.52 -5.51
N ALA A 113 -9.79 -16.24 -5.74
CA ALA A 113 -11.09 -15.63 -6.03
C ALA A 113 -11.55 -14.72 -4.89
N VAL A 114 -11.41 -15.18 -3.65
CA VAL A 114 -11.81 -14.38 -2.48
C VAL A 114 -10.85 -13.21 -2.26
N MET A 115 -9.54 -13.36 -2.42
CA MET A 115 -8.59 -12.25 -2.35
C MET A 115 -8.91 -11.18 -3.41
N PHE A 116 -9.32 -11.59 -4.62
CA PHE A 116 -9.77 -10.67 -5.66
C PHE A 116 -11.02 -9.88 -5.24
N ILE A 117 -12.05 -10.58 -4.73
CA ILE A 117 -13.30 -9.95 -4.27
C ILE A 117 -13.03 -8.99 -3.11
N ARG A 118 -12.20 -9.38 -2.14
CA ARG A 118 -11.82 -8.55 -1.00
C ARG A 118 -11.08 -7.29 -1.46
N SER A 119 -10.14 -7.43 -2.38
CA SER A 119 -9.39 -6.31 -2.94
C SER A 119 -10.30 -5.37 -3.73
N LEU A 120 -11.23 -5.91 -4.52
CA LEU A 120 -12.22 -5.11 -5.26
C LEU A 120 -13.14 -4.34 -4.28
N GLY A 121 -13.63 -5.00 -3.23
CA GLY A 121 -14.40 -4.35 -2.16
C GLY A 121 -13.61 -3.20 -1.54
N THR A 122 -12.36 -3.42 -1.16
CA THR A 122 -11.48 -2.38 -0.58
C THR A 122 -11.24 -1.22 -1.55
N ALA A 123 -11.09 -1.50 -2.85
CA ALA A 123 -10.89 -0.47 -3.89
C ALA A 123 -12.08 0.48 -4.00
N PHE A 124 -13.31 0.02 -3.79
CA PHE A 124 -14.51 0.86 -3.72
C PHE A 124 -14.70 1.52 -2.35
N HIS A 125 -14.45 0.76 -1.28
CA HIS A 125 -14.68 1.22 0.09
C HIS A 125 -13.81 2.41 0.46
N SER A 126 -12.50 2.34 0.20
CA SER A 126 -11.51 3.34 0.64
C SER A 126 -11.82 4.76 0.12
N PRO A 127 -12.04 5.01 -1.19
CA PRO A 127 -12.40 6.34 -1.67
C PRO A 127 -13.80 6.77 -1.19
N ALA A 128 -14.77 5.86 -1.05
CA ALA A 128 -16.10 6.17 -0.53
C ALA A 128 -16.02 6.65 0.93
N MET A 129 -15.24 6.01 1.78
CA MET A 129 -15.03 6.42 3.18
C MET A 129 -14.30 7.77 3.27
N THR A 130 -13.24 7.96 2.48
CA THR A 130 -12.48 9.21 2.45
C THR A 130 -13.37 10.39 2.02
N ALA A 131 -14.14 10.20 0.96
CA ALA A 131 -15.06 11.21 0.45
C ALA A 131 -16.25 11.46 1.40
N SER A 132 -16.69 10.47 2.17
CA SER A 132 -17.71 10.62 3.21
C SER A 132 -17.19 11.41 4.41
N THR A 133 -15.92 11.18 4.78
CA THR A 133 -15.27 11.90 5.90
C THR A 133 -15.30 13.40 5.68
N SER A 134 -14.98 13.89 4.47
CA SER A 134 -14.99 15.30 4.14
C SER A 134 -16.38 15.97 4.23
N LEU A 135 -17.46 15.18 4.12
CA LEU A 135 -18.84 15.69 4.24
C LEU A 135 -19.40 15.61 5.66
N MET A 136 -18.87 14.71 6.48
CA MET A 136 -19.37 14.47 7.85
C MET A 136 -18.63 15.31 8.88
N VAL A 137 -17.39 15.72 8.62
CA VAL A 137 -16.48 16.31 9.59
C VAL A 137 -16.19 17.78 9.23
N PRO A 138 -16.19 18.71 10.21
CA PRO A 138 -15.78 20.08 9.98
C PRO A 138 -14.34 20.19 9.48
N ASP A 139 -14.08 21.11 8.53
CA ASP A 139 -12.79 21.28 7.86
C ASP A 139 -11.60 21.41 8.83
N LYS A 140 -11.82 22.09 9.97
CA LYS A 140 -10.80 22.30 11.01
C LYS A 140 -10.25 20.99 11.64
N TYR A 141 -10.99 19.89 11.54
CA TYR A 141 -10.60 18.58 12.10
C TYR A 141 -10.08 17.60 11.05
N LEU A 142 -10.18 17.89 9.75
CA LEU A 142 -9.80 16.95 8.68
C LEU A 142 -8.32 16.57 8.74
N ALA A 143 -7.42 17.51 9.03
CA ALA A 143 -6.00 17.24 9.19
C ALA A 143 -5.71 16.27 10.36
N GLN A 144 -6.40 16.46 11.48
CA GLN A 144 -6.26 15.59 12.66
C GLN A 144 -6.76 14.16 12.36
N LEU A 145 -7.88 14.04 11.65
CA LEU A 145 -8.43 12.74 11.25
C LEU A 145 -7.55 12.04 10.22
N SER A 146 -6.96 12.78 9.28
CA SER A 146 -5.97 12.20 8.37
C SER A 146 -4.78 11.63 9.12
N GLY A 147 -4.27 12.35 10.13
CA GLY A 147 -3.24 11.83 11.04
C GLY A 147 -3.69 10.60 11.81
N ALA A 148 -4.92 10.61 12.36
CA ALA A 148 -5.48 9.46 13.08
C ALA A 148 -5.64 8.22 12.17
N ASN A 149 -6.06 8.41 10.91
CA ASN A 149 -6.14 7.33 9.93
C ASN A 149 -4.76 6.73 9.61
N GLN A 150 -3.73 7.56 9.46
CA GLN A 150 -2.37 7.07 9.24
C GLN A 150 -1.83 6.30 10.45
N LEU A 151 -2.08 6.81 11.68
CA LEU A 151 -1.73 6.11 12.91
C LEU A 151 -2.45 4.76 13.01
N LEU A 152 -3.76 4.72 12.69
CA LEU A 152 -4.53 3.47 12.66
C LEU A 152 -3.93 2.46 11.69
N GLN A 153 -3.64 2.87 10.45
CA GLN A 153 -3.02 1.99 9.46
C GLN A 153 -1.65 1.49 9.90
N GLY A 154 -0.82 2.35 10.49
CA GLY A 154 0.47 1.98 11.06
C GLY A 154 0.34 0.96 12.21
N LEU A 155 -0.60 1.20 13.13
CA LEU A 155 -0.88 0.28 14.24
C LEU A 155 -1.39 -1.07 13.74
N VAL A 156 -2.31 -1.09 12.77
CA VAL A 156 -2.81 -2.32 12.14
C VAL A 156 -1.66 -3.06 11.47
N GLY A 157 -0.81 -2.38 10.70
CA GLY A 157 0.33 -2.99 10.02
C GLY A 157 1.35 -3.63 10.97
N ILE A 158 1.53 -3.09 12.18
CA ILE A 158 2.45 -3.62 13.18
C ILE A 158 1.79 -4.72 14.04
N ALA A 159 0.53 -4.53 14.42
CA ALA A 159 -0.14 -5.41 15.38
C ALA A 159 -0.83 -6.61 14.73
N ALA A 160 -1.37 -6.47 13.52
CA ALA A 160 -2.13 -7.55 12.89
C ALA A 160 -1.26 -8.78 12.56
N PRO A 161 -0.02 -8.68 12.04
CA PRO A 161 0.79 -9.85 11.73
C PRO A 161 1.12 -10.71 12.96
N PRO A 162 1.68 -10.18 14.07
CA PRO A 162 1.97 -11.01 15.25
C PRO A 162 0.69 -11.53 15.92
N LEU A 163 -0.41 -10.75 15.96
CA LEU A 163 -1.67 -11.22 16.50
C LEU A 163 -2.31 -12.27 15.60
N GLY A 164 -2.23 -12.10 14.28
CA GLY A 164 -2.67 -13.12 13.32
C GLY A 164 -1.90 -14.42 13.47
N ALA A 165 -0.60 -14.34 13.68
CA ALA A 165 0.24 -15.49 13.94
C ALA A 165 -0.16 -16.25 15.22
N LEU A 166 -0.34 -15.53 16.34
CA LEU A 166 -0.80 -16.10 17.60
C LEU A 166 -2.17 -16.74 17.47
N LEU A 167 -3.09 -16.10 16.74
CA LEU A 167 -4.43 -16.63 16.52
C LEU A 167 -4.41 -17.89 15.67
N ILE A 168 -3.54 -17.99 14.66
CA ILE A 168 -3.40 -19.19 13.82
C ILE A 168 -2.77 -20.34 14.62
N GLU A 169 -1.84 -20.06 15.54
CA GLU A 169 -1.23 -21.07 16.40
C GLU A 169 -2.18 -21.55 17.50
N ALA A 170 -2.97 -20.63 18.08
CA ALA A 170 -3.93 -20.95 19.15
C ALA A 170 -5.25 -21.57 18.60
N PHE A 171 -5.64 -21.15 17.41
CA PHE A 171 -6.87 -21.54 16.76
C PHE A 171 -6.58 -22.01 15.33
N SER A 172 -7.54 -22.60 14.64
CA SER A 172 -7.38 -22.93 13.21
C SER A 172 -7.52 -21.68 12.33
N THR A 173 -6.99 -21.73 11.10
CA THR A 173 -7.16 -20.65 10.10
C THR A 173 -8.63 -20.27 9.90
N GLN A 174 -9.54 -21.26 9.90
CA GLN A 174 -10.99 -21.03 9.78
C GLN A 174 -11.55 -20.13 10.89
N ASN A 175 -11.04 -20.24 12.14
CA ASN A 175 -11.53 -19.43 13.25
C ASN A 175 -11.10 -17.96 13.14
N VAL A 176 -9.96 -17.69 12.51
CA VAL A 176 -9.52 -16.32 12.21
C VAL A 176 -10.49 -15.65 11.21
N LEU A 177 -11.09 -16.42 10.28
CA LEU A 177 -12.07 -15.89 9.34
C LEU A 177 -13.35 -15.39 10.06
N LEU A 178 -13.73 -16.00 11.17
CA LEU A 178 -14.89 -15.55 11.96
C LEU A 178 -14.68 -14.16 12.57
N ILE A 179 -13.46 -13.81 12.91
CA ILE A 179 -13.11 -12.48 13.43
C ILE A 179 -13.43 -11.40 12.38
N ASP A 180 -13.05 -11.63 11.12
CA ASP A 180 -13.32 -10.70 10.03
C ASP A 180 -14.83 -10.54 9.78
N ILE A 181 -15.58 -11.64 9.80
CA ILE A 181 -17.05 -11.61 9.66
C ILE A 181 -17.68 -10.80 10.79
N ALA A 182 -17.24 -11.01 12.03
CA ALA A 182 -17.74 -10.29 13.18
C ALA A 182 -17.39 -8.80 13.12
N THR A 183 -16.16 -8.45 12.75
CA THR A 183 -15.72 -7.07 12.62
C THR A 183 -16.36 -6.35 11.43
N ALA A 184 -16.64 -7.05 10.34
CA ALA A 184 -17.41 -6.52 9.22
C ALA A 184 -18.87 -6.20 9.63
N ALA A 185 -19.48 -7.04 10.47
CA ALA A 185 -20.80 -6.73 11.03
C ALA A 185 -20.76 -5.45 11.88
N LEU A 186 -19.70 -5.24 12.69
CA LEU A 186 -19.51 -4.00 13.45
C LEU A 186 -19.33 -2.77 12.56
N ALA A 187 -18.77 -2.93 11.36
CA ALA A 187 -18.63 -1.86 10.38
C ALA A 187 -19.94 -1.54 9.64
N ILE A 188 -20.71 -2.57 9.28
CA ILE A 188 -21.95 -2.45 8.52
C ILE A 188 -23.10 -1.92 9.40
N LEU A 189 -23.23 -2.41 10.64
CA LEU A 189 -24.33 -2.03 11.51
C LEU A 189 -24.49 -0.51 11.68
N PRO A 190 -23.46 0.29 11.99
CA PRO A 190 -23.60 1.75 12.06
C PRO A 190 -24.08 2.36 10.74
N LEU A 191 -23.59 1.85 9.61
CA LEU A 191 -23.98 2.34 8.30
C LEU A 191 -25.46 2.09 7.97
N LEU A 192 -26.09 1.08 8.56
CA LEU A 192 -27.52 0.82 8.38
C LEU A 192 -28.41 1.86 9.09
N PHE A 193 -27.92 2.50 10.15
CA PHE A 193 -28.70 3.43 10.96
C PHE A 193 -28.28 4.90 10.81
N ILE A 194 -26.99 5.14 10.50
CA ILE A 194 -26.44 6.49 10.42
C ILE A 194 -26.46 6.94 8.95
N PRO A 195 -27.18 8.04 8.62
CA PRO A 195 -27.14 8.57 7.26
C PRO A 195 -25.79 9.21 6.96
N VAL A 196 -25.21 8.87 5.82
CA VAL A 196 -24.00 9.50 5.29
C VAL A 196 -24.41 10.58 4.27
N PRO A 197 -24.00 11.84 4.48
CA PRO A 197 -24.31 12.91 3.54
C PRO A 197 -23.78 12.59 2.13
N GLN A 198 -24.56 12.99 1.12
CA GLN A 198 -24.15 12.88 -0.28
C GLN A 198 -23.82 14.29 -0.80
N PRO A 199 -22.86 14.42 -1.74
CA PRO A 199 -22.61 15.71 -2.38
C PRO A 199 -23.88 16.21 -3.10
N ALA A 200 -24.14 17.52 -3.06
CA ALA A 200 -25.14 18.13 -3.94
C ALA A 200 -24.73 17.82 -5.40
N ARG A 201 -25.70 17.42 -6.22
CA ARG A 201 -25.48 17.21 -7.65
C ARG A 201 -25.41 18.55 -8.38
N ASP A 202 -24.42 19.35 -8.10
CA ASP A 202 -24.14 20.50 -8.95
C ASP A 202 -23.45 20.01 -10.22
N MET A 203 -23.84 20.60 -11.33
CA MET A 203 -23.39 20.31 -12.68
C MET A 203 -21.86 20.33 -12.70
N VAL A 204 -21.28 19.15 -12.74
CA VAL A 204 -19.83 18.90 -12.81
C VAL A 204 -19.32 19.64 -14.04
N GLU A 205 -18.42 20.60 -13.87
CA GLU A 205 -17.55 21.09 -14.95
C GLU A 205 -17.04 19.87 -15.72
N LYS A 206 -17.01 19.95 -17.05
CA LYS A 206 -16.56 18.82 -17.90
C LYS A 206 -15.23 18.32 -17.36
N PRO A 207 -15.18 17.12 -16.78
CA PRO A 207 -13.92 16.59 -16.31
C PRO A 207 -13.00 16.46 -17.51
N SER A 208 -11.77 16.95 -17.38
CA SER A 208 -10.69 16.59 -18.32
C SER A 208 -10.71 15.06 -18.47
N THR A 209 -10.57 14.59 -19.68
CA THR A 209 -10.55 13.14 -19.93
C THR A 209 -9.32 12.58 -19.25
N TYR A 210 -9.46 11.50 -18.45
CA TYR A 210 -8.34 10.82 -17.77
C TYR A 210 -7.11 10.63 -18.69
N TRP A 211 -7.35 10.33 -19.97
CA TRP A 211 -6.30 10.17 -20.98
C TRP A 211 -5.59 11.48 -21.34
N GLU A 212 -6.28 12.61 -21.29
CA GLU A 212 -5.66 13.93 -21.53
C GLU A 212 -4.76 14.31 -20.36
N ASP A 213 -5.23 14.11 -19.12
CA ASP A 213 -4.43 14.35 -17.92
C ASP A 213 -3.19 13.45 -17.86
N LEU A 214 -3.34 12.17 -18.21
CA LEU A 214 -2.24 11.21 -18.29
C LEU A 214 -1.22 11.63 -19.37
N ARG A 215 -1.70 12.07 -20.54
CA ARG A 215 -0.85 12.52 -21.64
C ARG A 215 -0.07 13.80 -21.29
N GLU A 216 -0.74 14.76 -20.65
CA GLU A 216 -0.06 15.99 -20.20
C GLU A 216 0.98 15.69 -19.10
N GLY A 217 0.63 14.87 -18.12
CA GLY A 217 1.58 14.41 -17.10
C GLY A 217 2.78 13.71 -17.72
N PHE A 218 2.55 12.84 -18.72
CA PHE A 218 3.63 12.13 -19.42
C PHE A 218 4.56 13.10 -20.16
N HIS A 219 4.01 14.06 -20.91
CA HIS A 219 4.84 15.07 -21.59
C HIS A 219 5.64 15.92 -20.61
N TYR A 220 5.06 16.26 -19.47
CA TYR A 220 5.76 17.01 -18.43
C TYR A 220 6.94 16.22 -17.86
N VAL A 221 6.73 14.94 -17.51
CA VAL A 221 7.79 14.06 -16.97
C VAL A 221 8.91 13.83 -17.99
N VAL A 222 8.57 13.55 -19.25
CA VAL A 222 9.56 13.27 -20.31
C VAL A 222 10.40 14.51 -20.65
N ARG A 223 9.81 15.70 -20.64
CA ARG A 223 10.54 16.95 -20.88
C ARG A 223 11.54 17.27 -19.77
N TRP A 224 11.26 16.85 -18.56
CA TRP A 224 12.15 17.08 -17.42
C TRP A 224 13.06 15.87 -17.16
N ARG A 225 14.25 15.87 -17.72
CA ARG A 225 15.20 14.74 -17.66
C ARG A 225 15.47 14.23 -16.24
N GLY A 226 15.56 15.12 -15.25
CA GLY A 226 15.75 14.74 -13.84
C GLY A 226 14.57 13.98 -13.29
N LEU A 227 13.35 14.45 -13.54
CA LEU A 227 12.10 13.79 -13.10
C LEU A 227 11.90 12.46 -13.81
N LEU A 228 12.18 12.38 -15.11
CA LEU A 228 12.15 11.13 -15.88
C LEU A 228 13.12 10.10 -15.30
N GLY A 229 14.35 10.51 -14.98
CA GLY A 229 15.34 9.63 -14.36
C GLY A 229 14.91 9.10 -13.00
N VAL A 230 14.34 9.95 -12.14
CA VAL A 230 13.78 9.55 -10.84
C VAL A 230 12.58 8.59 -11.02
N THR A 231 11.73 8.85 -12.02
CA THR A 231 10.58 7.98 -12.33
C THR A 231 11.04 6.58 -12.75
N ILE A 232 11.97 6.49 -13.69
CA ILE A 232 12.53 5.21 -14.15
C ILE A 232 13.17 4.46 -12.99
N LEU A 233 13.96 5.16 -12.16
CA LEU A 233 14.56 4.57 -10.97
C LEU A 233 13.49 4.03 -10.03
N ALA A 234 12.44 4.79 -9.74
CA ALA A 234 11.33 4.34 -8.89
C ALA A 234 10.61 3.12 -9.46
N MET A 235 10.39 3.06 -10.79
CA MET A 235 9.80 1.90 -11.45
C MET A 235 10.67 0.65 -11.30
N ILE A 236 11.97 0.75 -11.53
CA ILE A 236 12.93 -0.36 -11.38
C ILE A 236 12.97 -0.82 -9.91
N LEU A 237 13.01 0.11 -8.96
CA LEU A 237 13.03 -0.20 -7.54
C LEU A 237 11.76 -0.94 -7.10
N ASN A 238 10.58 -0.48 -7.52
CA ASN A 238 9.33 -1.19 -7.22
C ASN A 238 9.33 -2.60 -7.84
N PHE A 239 9.83 -2.74 -9.08
CA PHE A 239 9.96 -4.04 -9.74
C PHE A 239 10.87 -4.99 -8.94
N MET A 240 11.99 -4.51 -8.39
CA MET A 240 12.96 -5.32 -7.66
C MET A 240 12.54 -5.64 -6.23
N ILE A 241 11.88 -4.70 -5.52
CA ILE A 241 11.59 -4.82 -4.09
C ILE A 241 10.26 -5.56 -3.83
N THR A 242 9.23 -5.36 -4.67
CA THR A 242 7.90 -5.95 -4.45
C THR A 242 7.93 -7.48 -4.20
N PRO A 243 8.69 -8.29 -4.96
CA PRO A 243 8.73 -9.72 -4.69
C PRO A 243 9.36 -10.09 -3.35
N SER A 244 10.23 -9.27 -2.80
CA SER A 244 10.88 -9.57 -1.52
C SER A 244 9.87 -9.65 -0.39
N SER A 245 8.85 -8.79 -0.37
CA SER A 245 7.76 -8.87 0.62
C SER A 245 6.85 -10.07 0.36
N ALA A 246 6.50 -10.35 -0.89
CA ALA A 246 5.65 -11.50 -1.25
C ALA A 246 6.30 -12.86 -0.95
N LEU A 247 7.63 -12.94 -1.05
CA LEU A 247 8.40 -14.17 -0.86
C LEU A 247 8.93 -14.35 0.58
N LEU A 248 8.82 -13.35 1.44
CA LEU A 248 9.30 -13.40 2.82
C LEU A 248 8.75 -14.61 3.61
N PRO A 249 7.44 -14.97 3.51
CA PRO A 249 6.92 -16.15 4.21
C PRO A 249 7.64 -17.46 3.83
N LEU A 250 8.06 -17.59 2.55
CA LEU A 250 8.82 -18.76 2.10
C LEU A 250 10.26 -18.76 2.61
N VAL A 251 10.90 -17.61 2.75
CA VAL A 251 12.22 -17.53 3.39
C VAL A 251 12.13 -18.06 4.82
N ILE A 252 11.09 -17.65 5.57
CA ILE A 252 10.91 -18.08 6.95
C ILE A 252 10.65 -19.56 7.05
N THR A 253 9.78 -20.13 6.22
CA THR A 253 9.45 -21.56 6.26
C THR A 253 10.57 -22.45 5.71
N LYS A 254 11.14 -22.15 4.54
CA LYS A 254 12.11 -23.02 3.86
C LYS A 254 13.55 -22.85 4.32
N VAL A 255 13.92 -21.66 4.78
CA VAL A 255 15.31 -21.37 5.19
C VAL A 255 15.47 -21.54 6.69
N PHE A 256 14.51 -21.01 7.47
CA PHE A 256 14.61 -21.00 8.94
C PHE A 256 13.75 -22.09 9.60
N ASN A 257 12.96 -22.87 8.84
CA ASN A 257 11.95 -23.79 9.39
C ASN A 257 11.03 -23.12 10.40
N GLY A 258 10.77 -21.82 10.20
CA GLY A 258 9.97 -20.99 11.09
C GLY A 258 8.47 -21.14 10.88
N GLY A 259 7.69 -20.81 11.89
CA GLY A 259 6.24 -20.79 11.90
C GLY A 259 5.63 -19.41 11.62
N ALA A 260 4.32 -19.33 11.81
CA ALA A 260 3.56 -18.08 11.66
C ALA A 260 4.07 -16.99 12.61
N THR A 261 4.45 -17.34 13.83
CA THR A 261 5.00 -16.43 14.83
C THR A 261 6.27 -15.74 14.35
N GLN A 262 7.20 -16.46 13.70
CA GLN A 262 8.41 -15.86 13.13
C GLN A 262 8.08 -14.89 11.99
N LEU A 263 7.08 -15.20 11.16
CA LEU A 263 6.60 -14.27 10.15
C LEU A 263 6.00 -13.02 10.78
N GLY A 264 5.13 -13.19 11.75
CA GLY A 264 4.50 -12.08 12.47
C GLY A 264 5.51 -11.13 13.11
N TRP A 265 6.54 -11.67 13.80
CA TRP A 265 7.63 -10.85 14.35
C TRP A 265 8.45 -10.13 13.27
N SER A 266 8.68 -10.79 12.14
CA SER A 266 9.43 -10.22 11.03
C SER A 266 8.71 -9.00 10.43
N GLU A 267 7.41 -9.10 10.19
CA GLU A 267 6.58 -8.00 9.68
C GLU A 267 6.39 -6.89 10.74
N ALA A 268 6.23 -7.26 12.02
CA ALA A 268 6.16 -6.27 13.09
C ALA A 268 7.44 -5.43 13.18
N LEU A 269 8.64 -6.04 13.09
CA LEU A 269 9.90 -5.32 13.14
C LEU A 269 10.12 -4.42 11.92
N PHE A 270 9.63 -4.80 10.75
CA PHE A 270 9.57 -3.88 9.61
C PHE A 270 8.75 -2.62 9.96
N GLY A 271 7.56 -2.78 10.53
CA GLY A 271 6.71 -1.68 10.96
C GLY A 271 7.36 -0.81 12.06
N VAL A 272 7.99 -1.43 13.06
CA VAL A 272 8.75 -0.71 14.10
C VAL A 272 9.91 0.07 13.49
N GLY A 273 10.60 -0.52 12.49
CA GLY A 273 11.63 0.16 11.71
C GLY A 273 11.08 1.41 11.03
N MET A 274 9.91 1.33 10.37
CA MET A 274 9.27 2.50 9.74
C MET A 274 8.99 3.62 10.75
N ILE A 275 8.47 3.30 11.94
CA ILE A 275 8.23 4.30 12.99
C ILE A 275 9.55 4.94 13.43
N ALA A 276 10.57 4.14 13.73
CA ALA A 276 11.87 4.62 14.16
C ALA A 276 12.54 5.51 13.09
N GLY A 277 12.47 5.10 11.81
CA GLY A 277 12.95 5.87 10.68
C GLY A 277 12.21 7.19 10.50
N GLY A 278 10.88 7.18 10.67
CA GLY A 278 10.03 8.37 10.60
C GLY A 278 10.34 9.37 11.70
N ILE A 279 10.51 8.90 12.93
CA ILE A 279 10.91 9.75 14.07
C ILE A 279 12.30 10.37 13.81
N LEU A 280 13.27 9.54 13.38
CA LEU A 280 14.61 10.06 13.10
C LEU A 280 14.57 11.10 11.96
N LEU A 281 13.87 10.82 10.88
CA LEU A 281 13.77 11.73 9.74
C LEU A 281 13.09 13.05 10.14
N SER A 282 12.07 13.01 11.00
CA SER A 282 11.36 14.20 11.46
C SER A 282 12.23 15.09 12.37
N VAL A 283 13.11 14.49 13.17
CA VAL A 283 14.02 15.23 14.06
C VAL A 283 15.27 15.72 13.32
N TRP A 284 15.84 14.86 12.48
CA TRP A 284 17.10 15.16 11.76
C TRP A 284 16.87 16.01 10.49
N GLY A 285 15.73 15.83 9.81
CA GLY A 285 15.39 16.55 8.56
C GLY A 285 16.07 16.00 7.31
N GLY A 286 16.99 15.04 7.42
CA GLY A 286 17.74 14.48 6.31
C GLY A 286 18.98 15.28 5.91
N PHE A 287 19.64 14.87 4.82
CA PHE A 287 20.78 15.58 4.24
C PHE A 287 20.34 16.90 3.56
N LYS A 288 21.26 17.84 3.38
CA LYS A 288 21.00 19.13 2.71
C LYS A 288 20.33 18.95 1.33
N ARG A 289 20.73 17.92 0.58
CA ARG A 289 20.06 17.52 -0.66
C ARG A 289 19.09 16.38 -0.34
N ARG A 290 17.81 16.59 -0.53
CA ARG A 290 16.76 15.60 -0.25
C ARG A 290 16.95 14.32 -1.06
N ILE A 291 17.41 14.44 -2.32
CA ILE A 291 17.69 13.29 -3.17
C ILE A 291 18.76 12.35 -2.57
N VAL A 292 19.76 12.90 -1.87
CA VAL A 292 20.79 12.10 -1.17
C VAL A 292 20.17 11.30 -0.02
N THR A 293 19.21 11.90 0.69
CA THR A 293 18.47 11.17 1.75
C THR A 293 17.65 10.03 1.15
N SER A 294 16.95 10.27 0.03
CA SER A 294 16.22 9.21 -0.67
C SER A 294 17.16 8.09 -1.15
N PHE A 295 18.28 8.43 -1.71
CA PHE A 295 19.26 7.46 -2.17
C PHE A 295 19.89 6.64 -1.04
N SER A 296 20.18 7.27 0.11
CA SER A 296 20.65 6.55 1.30
C SER A 296 19.59 5.54 1.80
N GLY A 297 18.31 5.92 1.73
CA GLY A 297 17.19 5.02 2.02
C GLY A 297 17.15 3.81 1.10
N ILE A 298 17.26 4.02 -0.21
CA ILE A 298 17.25 2.94 -1.21
C ILE A 298 18.45 2.00 -1.04
N ILE A 299 19.64 2.52 -0.77
CA ILE A 299 20.83 1.70 -0.47
C ILE A 299 20.58 0.85 0.78
N GLY A 300 19.97 1.43 1.83
CA GLY A 300 19.63 0.70 3.05
C GLY A 300 18.61 -0.43 2.81
N ILE A 301 17.58 -0.20 2.00
CA ILE A 301 16.62 -1.24 1.58
C ILE A 301 17.36 -2.35 0.82
N GLY A 302 18.19 -2.00 -0.17
CA GLY A 302 18.98 -2.95 -0.93
C GLY A 302 19.93 -3.78 -0.05
N ALA A 303 20.62 -3.13 0.90
CA ALA A 303 21.49 -3.80 1.87
C ALA A 303 20.70 -4.78 2.76
N GLY A 304 19.53 -4.37 3.26
CA GLY A 304 18.64 -5.25 4.01
C GLY A 304 18.19 -6.47 3.20
N CYS A 305 17.81 -6.28 1.93
CA CYS A 305 17.47 -7.39 1.03
C CYS A 305 18.66 -8.34 0.80
N VAL A 306 19.84 -7.82 0.50
CA VAL A 306 21.08 -8.62 0.36
C VAL A 306 21.37 -9.39 1.66
N MET A 307 21.22 -8.74 2.80
CA MET A 307 21.39 -9.36 4.10
C MET A 307 20.43 -10.56 4.27
N ILE A 308 19.13 -10.42 3.95
CA ILE A 308 18.18 -11.54 4.00
C ILE A 308 18.63 -12.71 3.13
N GLY A 309 19.15 -12.42 1.93
CA GLY A 309 19.63 -13.46 1.00
C GLY A 309 20.81 -14.27 1.53
N PHE A 310 21.67 -13.67 2.37
CA PHE A 310 22.88 -14.32 2.93
C PHE A 310 22.76 -14.77 4.37
N VAL A 311 21.66 -14.49 5.07
CA VAL A 311 21.49 -14.89 6.48
C VAL A 311 21.62 -16.41 6.63
N PRO A 312 22.49 -16.92 7.53
CA PRO A 312 22.55 -18.32 7.89
C PRO A 312 21.25 -18.82 8.55
N ALA A 313 20.88 -20.08 8.29
CA ALA A 313 19.62 -20.64 8.78
C ALA A 313 19.49 -20.69 10.33
N ASP A 314 20.60 -20.69 11.03
CA ASP A 314 20.69 -20.68 12.50
C ASP A 314 20.59 -19.28 13.13
N LYS A 315 20.60 -18.21 12.30
CA LYS A 315 20.68 -16.81 12.79
C LYS A 315 19.43 -16.01 12.43
N PHE A 316 18.26 -16.48 12.84
CA PHE A 316 16.99 -15.83 12.56
C PHE A 316 16.94 -14.35 13.02
N TYR A 317 17.63 -13.99 14.11
CA TYR A 317 17.70 -12.60 14.58
C TYR A 317 18.31 -11.63 13.54
N LEU A 318 19.18 -12.11 12.64
CA LEU A 318 19.71 -11.27 11.56
C LEU A 318 18.64 -10.96 10.49
N LEU A 319 17.71 -11.90 10.24
CA LEU A 319 16.56 -11.63 9.37
C LEU A 319 15.67 -10.56 10.00
N LEU A 320 15.42 -10.63 11.30
CA LEU A 320 14.66 -9.61 12.02
C LEU A 320 15.35 -8.24 11.93
N ALA A 321 16.66 -8.18 12.13
CA ALA A 321 17.45 -6.95 11.98
C ALA A 321 17.40 -6.42 10.54
N ALA A 322 17.46 -7.28 9.54
CA ALA A 322 17.36 -6.88 8.13
C ALA A 322 15.98 -6.28 7.81
N ASN A 323 14.88 -6.88 8.29
CA ASN A 323 13.55 -6.32 8.12
C ASN A 323 13.38 -4.98 8.83
N PHE A 324 13.93 -4.84 10.04
CA PHE A 324 13.97 -3.54 10.72
C PHE A 324 14.72 -2.49 9.89
N ILE A 325 15.89 -2.82 9.33
CA ILE A 325 16.68 -1.92 8.48
C ILE A 325 15.88 -1.52 7.23
N ILE A 326 15.21 -2.48 6.58
CA ILE A 326 14.37 -2.20 5.40
C ILE A 326 13.25 -1.22 5.77
N GLY A 327 12.49 -1.49 6.84
CA GLY A 327 11.44 -0.59 7.30
C GLY A 327 11.95 0.80 7.67
N PHE A 328 13.05 0.87 8.43
CA PHE A 328 13.70 2.11 8.85
C PHE A 328 14.13 2.98 7.66
N THR A 329 14.74 2.37 6.66
CA THR A 329 15.26 3.08 5.48
C THR A 329 14.20 3.36 4.42
N GLN A 330 13.07 2.64 4.44
CA GLN A 330 11.91 2.87 3.57
C GLN A 330 11.38 4.31 3.67
N VAL A 331 11.35 4.86 4.88
CA VAL A 331 10.88 6.23 5.13
C VAL A 331 11.84 7.25 4.53
N PHE A 332 13.15 6.98 4.59
CA PHE A 332 14.17 7.84 3.97
C PHE A 332 14.10 7.79 2.44
N ALA A 333 13.72 6.65 1.86
CA ALA A 333 13.55 6.54 0.42
C ALA A 333 12.36 7.37 -0.08
N ASN A 334 11.19 7.27 0.57
CA ASN A 334 9.93 7.82 0.06
C ASN A 334 9.66 9.26 0.53
N GLY A 335 9.93 9.59 1.80
CA GLY A 335 9.59 10.89 2.39
C GLY A 335 10.21 12.08 1.66
N PRO A 336 11.55 12.14 1.53
CA PRO A 336 12.23 13.22 0.83
C PRO A 336 11.88 13.29 -0.66
N LEU A 337 11.65 12.14 -1.31
CA LEU A 337 11.23 12.09 -2.72
C LEU A 337 9.88 12.79 -2.91
N MET A 338 8.89 12.50 -2.05
CA MET A 338 7.61 13.21 -2.09
C MET A 338 7.76 14.71 -1.82
N ALA A 339 8.65 15.09 -0.90
CA ALA A 339 8.93 16.50 -0.63
C ALA A 339 9.59 17.22 -1.83
N ILE A 340 10.48 16.54 -2.58
CA ILE A 340 11.04 17.04 -3.84
C ILE A 340 9.91 17.28 -4.85
N LEU A 341 9.09 16.29 -5.10
CA LEU A 341 7.98 16.38 -6.06
C LEU A 341 7.02 17.53 -5.72
N GLN A 342 6.64 17.65 -4.45
CA GLN A 342 5.75 18.72 -4.00
C GLN A 342 6.36 20.12 -4.10
N SER A 343 7.69 20.26 -3.94
CA SER A 343 8.36 21.55 -4.00
C SER A 343 8.77 21.97 -5.41
N THR A 344 8.91 21.03 -6.34
CA THR A 344 9.45 21.29 -7.69
C THR A 344 8.40 21.24 -8.79
N VAL A 345 7.33 20.46 -8.62
CA VAL A 345 6.24 20.39 -9.61
C VAL A 345 5.27 21.56 -9.38
N ALA A 346 4.91 22.25 -10.45
CA ALA A 346 3.95 23.34 -10.41
C ALA A 346 2.62 22.90 -9.80
N PRO A 347 2.00 23.68 -8.86
CA PRO A 347 0.81 23.26 -8.11
C PRO A 347 -0.35 22.81 -8.98
N ASP A 348 -0.57 23.44 -10.13
CA ASP A 348 -1.62 23.13 -11.12
C ASP A 348 -1.37 21.81 -11.86
N LYS A 349 -0.13 21.28 -11.84
CA LYS A 349 0.28 20.04 -12.52
C LYS A 349 0.56 18.88 -11.55
N GLN A 350 0.63 19.15 -10.24
CA GLN A 350 0.97 18.14 -9.23
C GLN A 350 0.05 16.91 -9.30
N GLY A 351 -1.26 17.11 -9.42
CA GLY A 351 -2.22 16.00 -9.49
C GLY A 351 -1.93 15.05 -10.67
N ARG A 352 -1.69 15.60 -11.86
CA ARG A 352 -1.41 14.84 -13.10
C ARG A 352 -0.07 14.13 -13.03
N VAL A 353 0.96 14.81 -12.55
CA VAL A 353 2.32 14.24 -12.40
C VAL A 353 2.32 13.14 -11.35
N PHE A 354 1.73 13.36 -10.17
CA PHE A 354 1.71 12.36 -9.10
C PHE A 354 0.88 11.13 -9.47
N SER A 355 -0.24 11.31 -10.18
CA SER A 355 -1.03 10.19 -10.71
C SER A 355 -0.22 9.36 -11.71
N LEU A 356 0.54 10.00 -12.60
CA LEU A 356 1.39 9.28 -13.56
C LEU A 356 2.53 8.53 -12.86
N LEU A 357 3.22 9.19 -11.92
CA LEU A 357 4.33 8.57 -11.16
C LEU A 357 3.82 7.38 -10.33
N GLY A 358 2.68 7.56 -9.66
CA GLY A 358 2.02 6.50 -8.90
C GLY A 358 1.59 5.33 -9.78
N ALA A 359 0.92 5.61 -10.91
CA ALA A 359 0.52 4.58 -11.86
C ALA A 359 1.71 3.82 -12.45
N GLY A 360 2.78 4.53 -12.83
CA GLY A 360 4.01 3.91 -13.34
C GLY A 360 4.70 3.01 -12.31
N ALA A 361 4.86 3.50 -11.09
CA ALA A 361 5.46 2.72 -10.00
C ALA A 361 4.60 1.48 -9.65
N THR A 362 3.27 1.65 -9.58
CA THR A 362 2.35 0.57 -9.24
C THR A 362 2.22 -0.46 -10.36
N ALA A 363 2.28 -0.04 -11.64
CA ALA A 363 2.24 -0.97 -12.78
C ALA A 363 3.43 -1.95 -12.82
N MET A 364 4.56 -1.60 -12.20
CA MET A 364 5.72 -2.49 -12.11
C MET A 364 5.51 -3.64 -11.13
N MET A 365 4.63 -3.48 -10.13
CA MET A 365 4.37 -4.53 -9.13
C MET A 365 3.79 -5.82 -9.75
N PRO A 366 2.70 -5.80 -10.54
CA PRO A 366 2.19 -6.99 -11.20
C PRO A 366 3.22 -7.67 -12.11
N LEU A 367 3.95 -6.85 -12.89
CA LEU A 367 4.97 -7.36 -13.80
C LEU A 367 6.10 -8.09 -13.05
N SER A 368 6.52 -7.53 -11.92
CA SER A 368 7.56 -8.15 -11.11
C SER A 368 7.10 -9.46 -10.46
N LEU A 369 5.85 -9.53 -9.99
CA LEU A 369 5.29 -10.73 -9.38
C LEU A 369 5.09 -11.87 -10.39
N LEU A 370 4.69 -11.56 -11.63
CA LEU A 370 4.60 -12.54 -12.70
C LEU A 370 5.94 -13.21 -13.01
N VAL A 371 7.03 -12.46 -12.92
CA VAL A 371 8.38 -12.94 -13.25
C VAL A 371 9.07 -13.58 -12.05
N SER A 372 8.90 -13.00 -10.86
CA SER A 372 9.65 -13.39 -9.66
C SER A 372 9.26 -14.75 -9.10
N GLY A 373 7.98 -15.13 -9.19
CA GLY A 373 7.52 -16.43 -8.71
C GLY A 373 8.24 -17.60 -9.39
N PRO A 374 8.12 -17.75 -10.73
CA PRO A 374 8.83 -18.79 -11.47
C PRO A 374 10.36 -18.74 -11.31
N ILE A 375 10.96 -17.55 -11.28
CA ILE A 375 12.41 -17.40 -11.07
C ILE A 375 12.80 -17.90 -9.68
N ALA A 376 12.05 -17.56 -8.64
CA ALA A 376 12.33 -18.00 -7.28
C ALA A 376 12.13 -19.51 -7.09
N ASP A 377 11.18 -20.12 -7.79
CA ASP A 377 10.97 -21.58 -7.78
C ASP A 377 12.12 -22.31 -8.49
N GLN A 378 12.73 -21.72 -9.55
CA GLN A 378 13.84 -22.29 -10.31
C GLN A 378 15.21 -22.08 -9.67
N PHE A 379 15.53 -20.83 -9.30
CA PHE A 379 16.86 -20.41 -8.84
C PHE A 379 16.98 -20.36 -7.33
N GLY A 380 15.88 -20.60 -6.62
CA GLY A 380 15.78 -20.51 -5.17
C GLY A 380 15.37 -19.12 -4.68
N ILE A 381 14.68 -19.12 -3.55
CA ILE A 381 14.05 -17.91 -2.98
C ILE A 381 15.08 -16.82 -2.66
N ARG A 382 16.26 -17.22 -2.15
CA ARG A 382 17.34 -16.29 -1.77
C ARG A 382 17.89 -15.51 -2.96
N PHE A 383 17.84 -16.08 -4.17
CA PHE A 383 18.30 -15.42 -5.38
C PHE A 383 17.65 -14.08 -5.59
N TRP A 384 16.31 -13.99 -5.43
CA TRP A 384 15.59 -12.73 -5.65
C TRP A 384 15.98 -11.63 -4.66
N PHE A 385 16.19 -11.99 -3.40
CA PHE A 385 16.61 -11.03 -2.37
C PHE A 385 18.00 -10.46 -2.66
N VAL A 386 18.96 -11.33 -3.03
CA VAL A 386 20.32 -10.89 -3.38
C VAL A 386 20.29 -10.06 -4.67
N PHE A 387 19.67 -10.60 -5.72
CA PHE A 387 19.61 -9.96 -7.04
C PHE A 387 18.90 -8.60 -6.95
N GLY A 388 17.70 -8.55 -6.39
CA GLY A 388 16.93 -7.32 -6.23
C GLY A 388 17.66 -6.29 -5.38
N GLY A 389 18.24 -6.71 -4.25
CA GLY A 389 19.01 -5.83 -3.37
C GLY A 389 20.26 -5.25 -4.05
N VAL A 390 21.02 -6.08 -4.76
CA VAL A 390 22.21 -5.63 -5.52
C VAL A 390 21.82 -4.67 -6.64
N VAL A 391 20.76 -4.97 -7.40
CA VAL A 391 20.28 -4.06 -8.46
C VAL A 391 19.84 -2.72 -7.89
N CYS A 392 19.13 -2.71 -6.76
CA CYS A 392 18.73 -1.47 -6.09
C CYS A 392 19.94 -0.62 -5.69
N ILE A 393 20.99 -1.23 -5.11
CA ILE A 393 22.21 -0.54 -4.72
C ILE A 393 22.93 0.00 -5.97
N LEU A 394 23.14 -0.83 -6.99
CA LEU A 394 23.84 -0.46 -8.21
C LEU A 394 23.12 0.68 -8.95
N MET A 395 21.80 0.58 -9.13
CA MET A 395 21.02 1.61 -9.79
C MET A 395 21.05 2.94 -9.03
N THR A 396 21.07 2.88 -7.70
CA THR A 396 21.19 4.07 -6.86
C THR A 396 22.59 4.69 -6.99
N VAL A 397 23.63 3.86 -6.95
CA VAL A 397 25.02 4.31 -7.17
C VAL A 397 25.17 4.95 -8.56
N ILE A 398 24.62 4.33 -9.61
CA ILE A 398 24.59 4.92 -10.96
C ILE A 398 23.85 6.27 -10.93
N GLY A 399 22.72 6.35 -10.22
CA GLY A 399 21.94 7.58 -10.07
C GLY A 399 22.75 8.75 -9.47
N PHE A 400 23.70 8.48 -8.57
CA PHE A 400 24.60 9.51 -8.04
C PHE A 400 25.50 10.15 -9.11
N PHE A 401 25.84 9.42 -10.16
CA PHE A 401 26.67 9.91 -11.26
C PHE A 401 25.87 10.58 -12.37
N ILE A 402 24.55 10.60 -12.31
CA ILE A 402 23.69 11.26 -13.30
C ILE A 402 23.34 12.68 -12.81
N PRO A 403 23.97 13.76 -13.39
CA PRO A 403 23.74 15.11 -12.91
C PRO A 403 22.29 15.57 -12.98
N ALA A 404 21.53 15.08 -13.96
CA ALA A 404 20.11 15.42 -14.11
C ALA A 404 19.27 14.95 -12.92
N ILE A 405 19.56 13.75 -12.37
CA ILE A 405 18.89 13.19 -11.22
C ILE A 405 19.33 13.91 -9.94
N MET A 406 20.65 14.10 -9.78
CA MET A 406 21.20 14.75 -8.59
C MET A 406 20.78 16.21 -8.43
N ASN A 407 20.50 16.90 -9.54
CA ASN A 407 20.06 18.29 -9.56
C ASN A 407 18.54 18.43 -9.78
N VAL A 408 17.76 17.37 -9.57
CA VAL A 408 16.29 17.40 -9.77
C VAL A 408 15.61 18.49 -8.93
N GLU A 409 16.18 18.83 -7.77
CA GLU A 409 15.67 19.87 -6.89
C GLU A 409 15.89 21.30 -7.45
N ASN A 410 16.89 21.50 -8.31
CA ASN A 410 17.34 22.81 -8.79
C ASN A 410 16.85 23.15 -10.20
N ASN A 411 16.35 22.18 -10.98
CA ASN A 411 16.00 22.36 -12.40
C ASN A 411 14.54 22.81 -12.62
N HIS A 412 13.99 23.62 -11.74
CA HIS A 412 12.61 24.10 -11.84
C HIS A 412 12.38 25.01 -13.07
N GLU A 413 13.35 25.80 -13.47
CA GLU A 413 13.21 26.80 -14.55
C GLU A 413 13.24 26.19 -15.97
N ALA A 414 13.95 25.08 -16.18
CA ALA A 414 14.08 24.46 -17.52
C ALA A 414 12.79 23.79 -18.03
N ALA A 415 11.85 23.46 -17.14
CA ALA A 415 10.57 22.86 -17.50
C ALA A 415 9.47 23.91 -17.84
N LEU A 416 9.72 25.18 -17.56
CA LEU A 416 8.76 26.28 -17.70
C LEU A 416 9.00 27.16 -18.93
N THR A 417 10.14 27.04 -19.59
CA THR A 417 10.38 27.79 -20.83
C THR A 417 9.53 27.23 -21.97
N PRO A 418 8.57 27.98 -22.53
CA PRO A 418 7.93 27.62 -23.77
C PRO A 418 9.02 27.51 -24.85
N VAL A 419 9.01 26.41 -25.58
CA VAL A 419 9.78 26.36 -26.84
C VAL A 419 9.16 27.38 -27.75
N THR A 420 9.83 28.54 -27.87
CA THR A 420 9.54 29.42 -29.00
C THR A 420 10.01 28.69 -30.24
N GLU A 421 9.05 28.16 -31.01
CA GLU A 421 9.25 27.81 -32.41
C GLU A 421 9.43 29.05 -33.28
#